data_7b4febbb592a3e89002a4a3430309a3a
#
_entry.id   7b4febbb592a3e89002a4a3430309a3a
#
_cell.length_a   1.000
_cell.length_b   1.000
_cell.length_c   1.000
_cell.angle_alpha   90.00
_cell.angle_beta   90.00
_cell.angle_gamma   90.00
#
_symmetry.space_group_name_H-M   'P 1'
#
loop_
_entity.id
_entity.type
_entity.pdbx_description
1 polymer ?
#
loop_
_entity_poly.entity_id
_entity_poly.type
_entity_poly.pdbx_seq_one_letter_code
_entity_poly.pdbx_strand_id
1 'polypeptide(L)'
;MIYDIAVVGGGPAGLATAVFAAQSGLSVVVVEKRQLPLDKACGEGLMPRGTRLLREMGVNLDVGEYIPFVGIRYVDDDVVAEGRFSTDPGWGIRRTKLVEGMHRRAKELGVTLLYGVSAKGWDVGVDRPVVVETDNDPLESRFLVGADGLHSKTRRATSLERSSRGLKRYGVRRHFEIEPWSSFVEVHWADGVEAYVTPVGSKEVGVALLWSGESARFEQLLERFPRLYQRLAGASSTSQTRGAGPFRQRVSTRFRGPVALVGDAAGYMDALTGEGLSLSFLSARALVRALTVKDLKTYDRDYRRLCRTYYWTTGLLLQVARRPRVRRDVIETLAKDPSLFDSLLAIATGEKPLRSFGFQGIFDLLGGLAKVRS
;
A
#
# COMPACT_ATOMS: atom_id res chain seq x y z
N MET A 1 31.72 -9.32 -8.20
CA MET A 1 31.00 -8.28 -8.99
C MET A 1 30.38 -7.31 -8.02
N ILE A 2 30.59 -5.99 -8.18
CA ILE A 2 29.99 -4.98 -7.31
C ILE A 2 28.73 -4.45 -8.01
N TYR A 3 27.56 -4.62 -7.42
CA TYR A 3 26.30 -4.03 -7.90
C TYR A 3 26.22 -2.54 -7.54
N ASP A 4 25.47 -1.76 -8.31
CA ASP A 4 25.14 -0.40 -7.89
C ASP A 4 24.19 -0.43 -6.69
N ILE A 5 23.22 -1.35 -6.69
CA ILE A 5 22.21 -1.46 -5.64
C ILE A 5 21.96 -2.92 -5.26
N ALA A 6 22.03 -3.21 -3.94
CA ALA A 6 21.46 -4.42 -3.36
C ALA A 6 20.12 -4.08 -2.69
N VAL A 7 19.06 -4.81 -3.02
CA VAL A 7 17.71 -4.62 -2.47
C VAL A 7 17.36 -5.80 -1.58
N VAL A 8 17.05 -5.56 -0.32
CA VAL A 8 16.59 -6.57 0.63
C VAL A 8 15.07 -6.54 0.70
N GLY A 9 14.44 -7.55 0.11
CA GLY A 9 12.99 -7.72 0.01
C GLY A 9 12.47 -7.67 -1.43
N GLY A 10 11.96 -8.79 -1.93
CA GLY A 10 11.39 -8.97 -3.28
C GLY A 10 9.89 -8.64 -3.40
N GLY A 11 9.34 -7.89 -2.45
CA GLY A 11 7.96 -7.38 -2.54
C GLY A 11 7.83 -6.21 -3.54
N PRO A 12 6.60 -5.66 -3.74
CA PRO A 12 6.36 -4.59 -4.73
C PRO A 12 7.27 -3.37 -4.58
N ALA A 13 7.62 -2.95 -3.36
CA ALA A 13 8.54 -1.82 -3.14
C ALA A 13 9.95 -2.13 -3.64
N GLY A 14 10.45 -3.35 -3.36
CA GLY A 14 11.78 -3.79 -3.78
C GLY A 14 11.85 -4.02 -5.29
N LEU A 15 10.86 -4.69 -5.87
CA LEU A 15 10.78 -4.89 -7.32
C LEU A 15 10.61 -3.57 -8.08
N ALA A 16 9.80 -2.63 -7.57
CA ALA A 16 9.68 -1.30 -8.16
C ALA A 16 11.03 -0.55 -8.13
N THR A 17 11.76 -0.63 -7.02
CA THR A 17 13.10 -0.05 -6.92
C THR A 17 14.04 -0.68 -7.93
N ALA A 18 14.03 -2.00 -8.07
CA ALA A 18 14.89 -2.73 -8.99
C ALA A 18 14.57 -2.39 -10.46
N VAL A 19 13.27 -2.33 -10.82
CA VAL A 19 12.84 -1.99 -12.18
C VAL A 19 13.24 -0.56 -12.53
N PHE A 20 12.93 0.43 -11.70
CA PHE A 20 13.32 1.83 -11.97
C PHE A 20 14.84 2.00 -12.02
N ALA A 21 15.59 1.30 -11.18
CA ALA A 21 17.04 1.35 -11.18
C ALA A 21 17.62 0.74 -12.45
N ALA A 22 17.15 -0.43 -12.87
CA ALA A 22 17.58 -1.07 -14.13
C ALA A 22 17.20 -0.23 -15.36
N GLN A 23 16.02 0.39 -15.38
CA GLN A 23 15.63 1.36 -16.43
C GLN A 23 16.56 2.59 -16.47
N SER A 24 17.21 2.92 -15.33
CA SER A 24 18.17 4.01 -15.23
C SER A 24 19.63 3.55 -15.51
N GLY A 25 19.82 2.31 -15.97
CA GLY A 25 21.14 1.75 -16.30
C GLY A 25 21.97 1.29 -15.10
N LEU A 26 21.36 1.16 -13.90
CA LEU A 26 22.05 0.69 -12.70
C LEU A 26 21.97 -0.85 -12.59
N SER A 27 23.08 -1.46 -12.17
CA SER A 27 23.14 -2.89 -11.88
C SER A 27 22.49 -3.19 -10.52
N VAL A 28 21.54 -4.16 -10.48
CA VAL A 28 20.74 -4.43 -9.29
C VAL A 28 20.70 -5.91 -8.96
N VAL A 29 20.83 -6.22 -7.66
CA VAL A 29 20.51 -7.53 -7.10
C VAL A 29 19.38 -7.39 -6.08
N VAL A 30 18.37 -8.26 -6.14
CA VAL A 30 17.28 -8.37 -5.17
C VAL A 30 17.43 -9.67 -4.39
N VAL A 31 17.42 -9.56 -3.07
CA VAL A 31 17.46 -10.71 -2.16
C VAL A 31 16.11 -10.84 -1.46
N GLU A 32 15.44 -11.98 -1.62
CA GLU A 32 14.17 -12.29 -0.97
C GLU A 32 14.23 -13.67 -0.30
N LYS A 33 13.95 -13.70 0.99
CA LYS A 33 14.04 -14.92 1.81
C LYS A 33 12.99 -15.99 1.48
N ARG A 34 11.91 -15.62 0.80
CA ARG A 34 10.83 -16.54 0.42
C ARG A 34 10.96 -16.90 -1.05
N GLN A 35 10.41 -18.06 -1.39
CA GLN A 35 10.17 -18.43 -2.78
C GLN A 35 8.87 -17.77 -3.30
N LEU A 36 8.76 -17.67 -4.61
CA LEU A 36 7.48 -17.30 -5.25
C LEU A 36 6.46 -18.45 -5.10
N PRO A 37 5.17 -18.13 -5.01
CA PRO A 37 4.54 -16.80 -5.04
C PRO A 37 4.62 -16.07 -3.69
N LEU A 38 4.86 -14.76 -3.72
CA LEU A 38 4.90 -13.94 -2.50
C LEU A 38 3.49 -13.47 -2.10
N ASP A 39 2.83 -14.25 -1.27
CA ASP A 39 1.54 -13.88 -0.70
C ASP A 39 1.69 -13.20 0.67
N LYS A 40 1.04 -12.04 0.84
CA LYS A 40 1.04 -11.23 2.05
C LYS A 40 -0.31 -10.52 2.18
N ALA A 41 -0.79 -10.27 3.40
CA ALA A 41 -1.99 -9.48 3.63
C ALA A 41 -1.93 -8.14 2.88
N CYS A 42 -2.95 -7.89 2.06
CA CYS A 42 -3.09 -6.70 1.21
C CYS A 42 -4.57 -6.53 0.87
N GLY A 43 -5.05 -5.30 0.77
CA GLY A 43 -6.40 -5.00 0.27
C GLY A 43 -6.55 -5.19 -1.24
N GLU A 44 -5.43 -5.35 -1.96
CA GLU A 44 -5.35 -5.70 -3.39
C GLU A 44 -6.04 -4.73 -4.35
N GLY A 45 -6.51 -3.58 -3.85
CA GLY A 45 -6.92 -2.45 -4.67
C GLY A 45 -5.72 -1.55 -5.01
N LEU A 46 -5.33 -1.51 -6.27
CA LEU A 46 -4.31 -0.60 -6.76
C LEU A 46 -4.98 0.65 -7.34
N MET A 47 -4.77 1.78 -6.68
CA MET A 47 -5.36 3.06 -7.07
C MET A 47 -4.83 3.56 -8.43
N PRO A 48 -5.53 4.48 -9.14
CA PRO A 48 -5.16 4.96 -10.48
C PRO A 48 -3.71 5.42 -10.60
N ARG A 49 -3.20 6.07 -9.59
CA ARG A 49 -1.79 6.50 -9.54
C ARG A 49 -0.82 5.32 -9.56
N GLY A 50 -1.17 4.24 -8.87
CA GLY A 50 -0.39 3.00 -8.87
C GLY A 50 -0.43 2.29 -10.22
N THR A 51 -1.58 2.28 -10.90
CA THR A 51 -1.72 1.68 -12.24
C THR A 51 -0.87 2.41 -13.27
N ARG A 52 -0.83 3.75 -13.21
CA ARG A 52 0.07 4.56 -14.07
C ARG A 52 1.54 4.24 -13.84
N LEU A 53 1.95 4.07 -12.57
CA LEU A 53 3.33 3.71 -12.24
C LEU A 53 3.71 2.29 -12.69
N LEU A 54 2.78 1.33 -12.66
CA LEU A 54 3.02 0.01 -13.25
C LEU A 54 3.26 0.10 -14.76
N ARG A 55 2.46 0.90 -15.48
CA ARG A 55 2.67 1.16 -16.91
C ARG A 55 4.02 1.85 -17.18
N GLU A 56 4.40 2.84 -16.35
CA GLU A 56 5.71 3.52 -16.44
C GLU A 56 6.88 2.53 -16.25
N MET A 57 6.72 1.57 -15.36
CA MET A 57 7.69 0.48 -15.18
C MET A 57 7.70 -0.52 -16.35
N GLY A 58 6.72 -0.49 -17.25
CA GLY A 58 6.55 -1.45 -18.33
C GLY A 58 6.12 -2.83 -17.80
N VAL A 59 5.39 -2.87 -16.68
CA VAL A 59 4.83 -4.12 -16.15
C VAL A 59 3.56 -4.45 -16.92
N ASN A 60 3.65 -5.49 -17.74
CA ASN A 60 2.52 -6.01 -18.50
C ASN A 60 1.83 -7.12 -17.70
N LEU A 61 0.53 -7.01 -17.57
CA LEU A 61 -0.35 -7.98 -16.97
C LEU A 61 -1.29 -8.52 -18.04
N ASP A 62 -1.56 -9.81 -18.00
CA ASP A 62 -2.45 -10.44 -18.95
C ASP A 62 -3.92 -10.13 -18.66
N VAL A 63 -4.77 -10.25 -19.68
CA VAL A 63 -6.22 -10.09 -19.54
C VAL A 63 -6.75 -11.11 -18.52
N GLY A 64 -7.46 -10.60 -17.52
CA GLY A 64 -7.99 -11.42 -16.41
C GLY A 64 -7.07 -11.52 -15.19
N GLU A 65 -5.82 -11.03 -15.24
CA GLU A 65 -4.96 -10.94 -14.06
C GLU A 65 -5.36 -9.80 -13.11
N TYR A 66 -6.19 -8.86 -13.56
CA TYR A 66 -6.75 -7.78 -12.78
C TYR A 66 -8.18 -7.45 -13.22
N ILE A 67 -8.95 -6.84 -12.33
CA ILE A 67 -10.29 -6.32 -12.60
C ILE A 67 -10.28 -4.80 -12.42
N PRO A 68 -10.66 -4.02 -13.45
CA PRO A 68 -10.80 -2.56 -13.30
C PRO A 68 -11.89 -2.22 -12.29
N PHE A 69 -11.66 -1.23 -11.43
CA PHE A 69 -12.70 -0.64 -10.61
C PHE A 69 -12.74 0.89 -10.77
N VAL A 70 -13.93 1.46 -10.69
CA VAL A 70 -14.19 2.85 -11.11
C VAL A 70 -14.14 3.87 -9.96
N GLY A 71 -14.06 3.40 -8.71
CA GLY A 71 -14.09 4.26 -7.54
C GLY A 71 -14.20 3.49 -6.24
N ILE A 72 -14.55 4.20 -5.19
CA ILE A 72 -14.74 3.66 -3.84
C ILE A 72 -16.20 3.82 -3.42
N ARG A 73 -16.79 2.78 -2.86
CA ARG A 73 -18.13 2.79 -2.27
C ARG A 73 -18.00 2.64 -0.76
N TYR A 74 -18.52 3.60 0.00
CA TYR A 74 -18.67 3.49 1.46
C TYR A 74 -20.05 2.94 1.79
N VAL A 75 -20.09 1.98 2.72
CA VAL A 75 -21.32 1.35 3.22
C VAL A 75 -21.29 1.40 4.74
N ASP A 76 -22.23 2.11 5.34
CA ASP A 76 -22.44 2.18 6.80
C ASP A 76 -23.91 1.82 7.06
N ASP A 77 -24.15 0.54 7.32
CA ASP A 77 -25.47 -0.06 7.42
C ASP A 77 -26.29 0.09 6.13
N ASP A 78 -27.29 1.00 6.16
CA ASP A 78 -28.22 1.31 5.09
C ASP A 78 -27.74 2.48 4.22
N VAL A 79 -26.77 3.25 4.70
CA VAL A 79 -26.24 4.41 3.98
C VAL A 79 -25.13 3.99 3.04
N VAL A 80 -25.25 4.40 1.78
CA VAL A 80 -24.27 4.12 0.72
C VAL A 80 -23.86 5.42 0.06
N ALA A 81 -22.54 5.65 -0.02
CA ALA A 81 -21.96 6.75 -0.76
C ALA A 81 -20.95 6.22 -1.80
N GLU A 82 -20.98 6.76 -3.01
CA GLU A 82 -20.09 6.39 -4.11
C GLU A 82 -19.25 7.58 -4.54
N GLY A 83 -17.93 7.37 -4.62
CA GLY A 83 -16.99 8.32 -5.21
C GLY A 83 -16.29 7.67 -6.40
N ARG A 84 -16.20 8.40 -7.51
CA ARG A 84 -15.61 7.94 -8.76
C ARG A 84 -14.24 8.60 -9.00
N PHE A 85 -13.35 7.86 -9.62
CA PHE A 85 -12.11 8.41 -10.12
C PHE A 85 -12.39 9.30 -11.34
N SER A 86 -11.64 10.40 -11.46
CA SER A 86 -11.84 11.37 -12.55
C SER A 86 -11.12 10.99 -13.84
N THR A 87 -10.14 10.09 -13.78
CA THR A 87 -9.27 9.75 -14.91
C THR A 87 -9.28 8.24 -15.20
N ASP A 88 -8.24 7.53 -14.75
CA ASP A 88 -8.08 6.10 -14.99
C ASP A 88 -8.83 5.26 -13.93
N PRO A 89 -9.23 4.02 -14.23
CA PRO A 89 -9.67 3.09 -13.21
C PRO A 89 -8.52 2.62 -12.32
N GLY A 90 -8.86 2.25 -11.08
CA GLY A 90 -8.00 1.40 -10.26
C GLY A 90 -8.05 -0.04 -10.74
N TRP A 91 -7.14 -0.88 -10.25
CA TRP A 91 -7.08 -2.31 -10.55
C TRP A 91 -7.19 -3.13 -9.26
N GLY A 92 -8.20 -3.97 -9.18
CA GLY A 92 -8.25 -5.06 -8.22
C GLY A 92 -7.38 -6.19 -8.74
N ILE A 93 -6.32 -6.50 -8.01
CA ILE A 93 -5.30 -7.45 -8.45
C ILE A 93 -4.77 -8.29 -7.29
N ARG A 94 -4.77 -9.61 -7.44
CA ARG A 94 -4.14 -10.50 -6.49
C ARG A 94 -2.68 -10.10 -6.27
N ARG A 95 -2.29 -10.01 -5.02
CA ARG A 95 -0.90 -9.67 -4.64
C ARG A 95 0.12 -10.57 -5.32
N THR A 96 -0.17 -11.84 -5.46
CA THR A 96 0.68 -12.82 -6.13
C THR A 96 0.87 -12.50 -7.61
N LYS A 97 -0.21 -12.14 -8.32
CA LYS A 97 -0.19 -11.75 -9.73
C LYS A 97 0.58 -10.44 -9.97
N LEU A 98 0.35 -9.46 -9.10
CA LEU A 98 1.12 -8.21 -9.15
C LEU A 98 2.63 -8.46 -9.02
N VAL A 99 3.04 -9.25 -8.03
CA VAL A 99 4.47 -9.56 -7.80
C VAL A 99 5.03 -10.37 -8.96
N GLU A 100 4.28 -11.33 -9.52
CA GLU A 100 4.67 -12.14 -10.67
C GLU A 100 4.93 -11.27 -11.90
N GLY A 101 4.03 -10.34 -12.24
CA GLY A 101 4.21 -9.40 -13.35
C GLY A 101 5.43 -8.48 -13.14
N MET A 102 5.61 -7.97 -11.93
CA MET A 102 6.78 -7.15 -11.60
C MET A 102 8.09 -7.95 -11.63
N HIS A 103 8.07 -9.21 -11.18
CA HIS A 103 9.20 -10.12 -11.27
C HIS A 103 9.60 -10.38 -12.73
N ARG A 104 8.62 -10.70 -13.60
CA ARG A 104 8.85 -10.87 -15.05
C ARG A 104 9.57 -9.64 -15.61
N ARG A 105 9.06 -8.45 -15.32
CA ARG A 105 9.64 -7.19 -15.80
C ARG A 105 11.05 -6.95 -15.29
N ALA A 106 11.31 -7.20 -14.01
CA ALA A 106 12.65 -7.07 -13.44
C ALA A 106 13.65 -8.03 -14.12
N LYS A 107 13.23 -9.26 -14.38
CA LYS A 107 14.04 -10.27 -15.09
C LYS A 107 14.35 -9.84 -16.53
N GLU A 108 13.36 -9.31 -17.27
CA GLU A 108 13.55 -8.77 -18.63
C GLU A 108 14.59 -7.65 -18.67
N LEU A 109 14.68 -6.86 -17.61
CA LEU A 109 15.65 -5.75 -17.49
C LEU A 109 17.03 -6.20 -16.96
N GLY A 110 17.26 -7.52 -16.80
CA GLY A 110 18.55 -8.06 -16.36
C GLY A 110 18.82 -7.91 -14.86
N VAL A 111 17.79 -7.67 -14.04
CA VAL A 111 17.94 -7.65 -12.58
C VAL A 111 18.30 -9.05 -12.07
N THR A 112 19.32 -9.15 -11.22
CA THR A 112 19.64 -10.40 -10.51
C THR A 112 18.63 -10.63 -9.38
N LEU A 113 17.88 -11.74 -9.44
CA LEU A 113 16.80 -12.04 -8.51
C LEU A 113 17.13 -13.32 -7.73
N LEU A 114 17.38 -13.17 -6.42
CA LEU A 114 17.75 -14.26 -5.52
C LEU A 114 16.60 -14.53 -4.53
N TYR A 115 15.72 -15.48 -4.89
CA TYR A 115 14.62 -15.95 -4.04
C TYR A 115 15.06 -17.15 -3.20
N GLY A 116 14.51 -17.25 -1.98
CA GLY A 116 14.91 -18.24 -0.99
C GLY A 116 16.24 -17.89 -0.31
N VAL A 117 16.77 -16.70 -0.54
CA VAL A 117 18.04 -16.21 0.03
C VAL A 117 17.76 -15.12 1.07
N SER A 118 18.26 -15.30 2.28
CA SER A 118 18.08 -14.34 3.37
C SER A 118 19.29 -13.45 3.54
N ALA A 119 19.08 -12.14 3.56
CA ALA A 119 20.08 -11.22 4.10
C ALA A 119 20.15 -11.39 5.63
N LYS A 120 21.33 -11.71 6.15
CA LYS A 120 21.60 -11.92 7.57
C LYS A 120 22.04 -10.63 8.25
N GLY A 121 22.89 -9.86 7.57
CA GLY A 121 23.46 -8.61 8.02
C GLY A 121 24.06 -7.84 6.87
N TRP A 122 24.69 -6.74 7.17
CA TRP A 122 25.52 -5.98 6.23
C TRP A 122 26.58 -5.20 6.97
N ASP A 123 27.71 -5.01 6.30
CA ASP A 123 28.81 -4.17 6.76
C ASP A 123 28.94 -2.93 5.85
N VAL A 124 29.05 -1.76 6.49
CA VAL A 124 29.22 -0.47 5.82
C VAL A 124 30.57 0.09 6.23
N GLY A 125 31.54 0.02 5.34
CA GLY A 125 32.85 0.64 5.56
C GLY A 125 32.94 2.06 5.01
N VAL A 126 34.02 2.75 5.41
CA VAL A 126 34.40 4.04 4.82
C VAL A 126 35.08 3.75 3.48
N ASP A 127 34.63 4.39 2.42
CA ASP A 127 35.18 4.30 1.03
C ASP A 127 35.27 2.87 0.45
N ARG A 128 34.42 1.96 0.92
CA ARG A 128 34.28 0.60 0.38
C ARG A 128 32.81 0.25 0.10
N PRO A 129 32.54 -0.72 -0.79
CA PRO A 129 31.18 -1.22 -1.01
C PRO A 129 30.52 -1.73 0.28
N VAL A 130 29.19 -1.65 0.31
CA VAL A 130 28.39 -2.34 1.33
C VAL A 130 28.46 -3.83 1.04
N VAL A 131 28.86 -4.63 2.03
CA VAL A 131 28.84 -6.08 1.95
C VAL A 131 27.56 -6.58 2.62
N VAL A 132 26.70 -7.23 1.85
CA VAL A 132 25.47 -7.86 2.36
C VAL A 132 25.76 -9.32 2.61
N GLU A 133 25.74 -9.72 3.87
CA GLU A 133 25.85 -11.11 4.28
C GLU A 133 24.55 -11.86 3.97
N THR A 134 24.64 -13.00 3.31
CA THR A 134 23.48 -13.86 2.99
C THR A 134 23.69 -15.26 3.57
N ASP A 135 22.67 -16.12 3.47
CA ASP A 135 22.83 -17.57 3.72
C ASP A 135 23.54 -18.30 2.57
N ASN A 136 23.81 -17.60 1.48
CA ASN A 136 24.70 -17.99 0.39
C ASN A 136 25.96 -17.11 0.43
N ASP A 137 26.58 -16.87 -0.73
CA ASP A 137 27.74 -15.99 -0.86
C ASP A 137 27.40 -14.55 -0.51
N PRO A 138 28.34 -13.78 0.07
CA PRO A 138 28.17 -12.37 0.33
C PRO A 138 28.05 -11.57 -0.98
N LEU A 139 27.29 -10.48 -0.95
CA LEU A 139 27.04 -9.60 -2.09
C LEU A 139 27.64 -8.21 -1.80
N GLU A 140 28.30 -7.65 -2.78
CA GLU A 140 28.84 -6.28 -2.70
C GLU A 140 28.02 -5.30 -3.51
N SER A 141 27.72 -4.14 -2.94
CA SER A 141 27.01 -3.06 -3.63
C SER A 141 27.43 -1.68 -3.18
N ARG A 142 27.18 -0.67 -4.02
CA ARG A 142 27.41 0.74 -3.64
C ARG A 142 26.36 1.24 -2.66
N PHE A 143 25.11 0.81 -2.83
CA PHE A 143 23.99 1.16 -1.98
C PHE A 143 23.20 -0.08 -1.55
N LEU A 144 22.69 -0.05 -0.32
CA LEU A 144 21.76 -1.03 0.19
C LEU A 144 20.36 -0.42 0.32
N VAL A 145 19.34 -1.07 -0.20
CA VAL A 145 17.95 -0.65 -0.08
C VAL A 145 17.15 -1.66 0.74
N GLY A 146 16.69 -1.25 1.91
CA GLY A 146 15.75 -2.01 2.74
C GLY A 146 14.32 -1.86 2.23
N ALA A 147 13.80 -2.91 1.60
CA ALA A 147 12.43 -3.05 1.10
C ALA A 147 11.69 -4.21 1.82
N ASP A 148 12.12 -4.54 3.03
CA ASP A 148 11.74 -5.71 3.83
C ASP A 148 10.44 -5.52 4.64
N GLY A 149 9.68 -4.48 4.29
CA GLY A 149 8.28 -4.28 4.66
C GLY A 149 8.05 -3.82 6.09
N LEU A 150 6.83 -4.09 6.60
CA LEU A 150 6.32 -3.53 7.84
C LEU A 150 7.23 -3.78 9.06
N HIS A 151 7.79 -4.99 9.16
CA HIS A 151 8.68 -5.42 10.26
C HIS A 151 10.15 -5.37 9.87
N SER A 152 10.55 -4.34 9.14
CA SER A 152 11.88 -4.17 8.57
C SER A 152 13.01 -4.41 9.58
N LYS A 153 13.84 -5.41 9.30
CA LYS A 153 15.10 -5.64 10.00
C LYS A 153 16.12 -4.56 9.62
N THR A 154 16.11 -4.13 8.37
CA THR A 154 16.99 -3.07 7.86
C THR A 154 16.77 -1.77 8.63
N ARG A 155 15.48 -1.37 8.83
CA ARG A 155 15.14 -0.18 9.63
C ARG A 155 15.71 -0.24 11.06
N ARG A 156 15.56 -1.40 11.73
CA ARG A 156 16.05 -1.58 13.10
C ARG A 156 17.58 -1.58 13.18
N ALA A 157 18.23 -2.34 12.33
CA ALA A 157 19.67 -2.46 12.32
C ALA A 157 20.39 -1.14 11.98
N THR A 158 19.76 -0.29 11.16
CA THR A 158 20.27 1.07 10.88
C THR A 158 19.91 2.09 11.96
N SER A 159 19.24 1.70 13.05
CA SER A 159 18.78 2.60 14.12
C SER A 159 17.91 3.78 13.59
N LEU A 160 17.18 3.57 12.51
CA LEU A 160 16.25 4.54 11.92
C LEU A 160 14.86 4.46 12.52
N GLU A 161 14.55 3.36 13.21
CA GLU A 161 13.24 3.13 13.83
C GLU A 161 12.94 4.16 14.92
N ARG A 162 11.70 4.64 14.95
CA ARG A 162 11.16 5.46 16.03
C ARG A 162 9.98 4.77 16.69
N SER A 163 9.87 4.92 18.02
CA SER A 163 8.73 4.37 18.74
C SER A 163 7.42 4.96 18.21
N SER A 164 6.43 4.10 18.03
CA SER A 164 5.09 4.47 17.61
C SER A 164 4.16 4.40 18.82
N ARG A 165 3.60 5.55 19.23
CA ARG A 165 2.59 5.62 20.29
C ARG A 165 1.19 5.61 19.67
N GLY A 166 0.21 5.09 20.41
CA GLY A 166 -1.21 5.09 20.02
C GLY A 166 -1.76 3.69 19.79
N LEU A 167 -3.03 3.63 19.38
CA LEU A 167 -3.74 2.38 19.17
C LEU A 167 -3.04 1.53 18.11
N LYS A 168 -2.83 0.27 18.44
CA LYS A 168 -2.33 -0.72 17.47
C LYS A 168 -3.48 -1.15 16.57
N ARG A 169 -3.26 -1.10 15.27
CA ARG A 169 -4.22 -1.56 14.26
C ARG A 169 -3.62 -2.71 13.46
N TYR A 170 -4.48 -3.61 13.07
CA TYR A 170 -4.14 -4.85 12.37
C TYR A 170 -5.04 -5.01 11.17
N GLY A 171 -4.65 -5.89 10.26
CA GLY A 171 -5.47 -6.29 9.13
C GLY A 171 -5.34 -7.77 8.86
N VAL A 172 -6.41 -8.35 8.38
CA VAL A 172 -6.47 -9.74 7.94
C VAL A 172 -7.19 -9.82 6.61
N ARG A 173 -6.77 -10.72 5.73
CA ARG A 173 -7.35 -10.87 4.39
C ARG A 173 -7.59 -12.33 4.05
N ARG A 174 -8.71 -12.58 3.34
CA ARG A 174 -9.07 -13.85 2.71
C ARG A 174 -9.76 -13.58 1.37
N HIS A 175 -9.71 -14.54 0.45
CA HIS A 175 -10.42 -14.48 -0.82
C HIS A 175 -11.55 -15.49 -0.85
N PHE A 176 -12.59 -15.15 -1.66
CA PHE A 176 -13.78 -15.96 -1.80
C PHE A 176 -14.10 -16.15 -3.28
N GLU A 177 -14.51 -17.37 -3.63
CA GLU A 177 -14.99 -17.72 -4.97
C GLU A 177 -16.43 -17.26 -5.12
N ILE A 178 -16.59 -16.05 -5.63
CA ILE A 178 -17.86 -15.42 -5.91
C ILE A 178 -17.67 -14.33 -6.96
N GLU A 179 -18.62 -14.18 -7.88
CA GLU A 179 -18.58 -13.11 -8.86
C GLU A 179 -18.65 -11.74 -8.19
N PRO A 180 -17.78 -10.80 -8.57
CA PRO A 180 -17.86 -9.43 -8.08
C PRO A 180 -19.22 -8.81 -8.39
N TRP A 181 -19.89 -8.28 -7.39
CA TRP A 181 -21.21 -7.64 -7.51
C TRP A 181 -21.14 -6.12 -7.66
N SER A 182 -19.94 -5.58 -7.71
CA SER A 182 -19.69 -4.14 -7.78
C SER A 182 -18.46 -3.85 -8.62
N SER A 183 -18.54 -2.77 -9.41
CA SER A 183 -17.38 -2.18 -10.08
C SER A 183 -16.58 -1.21 -9.18
N PHE A 184 -16.91 -1.11 -7.90
CA PHE A 184 -16.22 -0.33 -6.90
C PHE A 184 -15.43 -1.26 -5.95
N VAL A 185 -14.38 -0.73 -5.33
CA VAL A 185 -13.92 -1.28 -4.06
C VAL A 185 -14.89 -0.80 -2.99
N GLU A 186 -15.52 -1.73 -2.27
CA GLU A 186 -16.43 -1.40 -1.19
C GLU A 186 -15.68 -1.32 0.13
N VAL A 187 -15.99 -0.31 0.93
CA VAL A 187 -15.53 -0.16 2.31
C VAL A 187 -16.75 -0.15 3.21
N HIS A 188 -16.96 -1.26 3.90
CA HIS A 188 -18.02 -1.41 4.89
C HIS A 188 -17.51 -0.96 6.25
N TRP A 189 -18.31 -0.18 6.95
CA TRP A 189 -17.96 0.41 8.23
C TRP A 189 -18.76 -0.23 9.36
N ALA A 190 -18.08 -0.55 10.45
CA ALA A 190 -18.68 -0.90 11.73
C ALA A 190 -17.82 -0.35 12.87
N ASP A 191 -18.31 -0.40 14.10
CA ASP A 191 -17.60 0.18 15.24
C ASP A 191 -16.30 -0.58 15.53
N GLY A 192 -15.18 0.10 15.32
CA GLY A 192 -13.84 -0.42 15.56
C GLY A 192 -13.29 -1.37 14.50
N VAL A 193 -14.04 -1.62 13.41
CA VAL A 193 -13.61 -2.48 12.31
C VAL A 193 -14.10 -1.95 10.96
N GLU A 194 -13.30 -2.10 9.91
CA GLU A 194 -13.67 -1.81 8.53
C GLU A 194 -13.43 -3.06 7.66
N ALA A 195 -14.34 -3.32 6.71
CA ALA A 195 -14.19 -4.39 5.73
C ALA A 195 -14.05 -3.82 4.32
N TYR A 196 -13.02 -4.25 3.61
CA TYR A 196 -12.76 -3.90 2.21
C TYR A 196 -13.10 -5.09 1.33
N VAL A 197 -13.93 -4.88 0.33
CA VAL A 197 -14.24 -5.87 -0.69
C VAL A 197 -13.68 -5.38 -2.01
N THR A 198 -12.73 -6.12 -2.55
CA THR A 198 -12.03 -5.78 -3.79
C THR A 198 -12.29 -6.86 -4.84
N PRO A 199 -12.79 -6.52 -6.04
CA PRO A 199 -12.86 -7.47 -7.16
C PRO A 199 -11.44 -7.80 -7.62
N VAL A 200 -11.01 -9.05 -7.54
CA VAL A 200 -9.64 -9.47 -7.89
C VAL A 200 -9.57 -10.51 -9.00
N GLY A 201 -10.72 -10.96 -9.44
CA GLY A 201 -10.91 -11.90 -10.55
C GLY A 201 -12.37 -11.88 -11.01
N SER A 202 -12.68 -12.46 -12.18
CA SER A 202 -14.06 -12.53 -12.71
C SER A 202 -14.99 -13.36 -11.81
N LYS A 203 -14.43 -14.27 -11.00
CA LYS A 203 -15.16 -15.11 -10.03
C LYS A 203 -14.49 -15.08 -8.65
N GLU A 204 -13.83 -13.98 -8.32
CA GLU A 204 -13.10 -13.90 -7.06
C GLU A 204 -13.12 -12.49 -6.48
N VAL A 205 -13.43 -12.40 -5.19
CA VAL A 205 -13.32 -11.19 -4.41
C VAL A 205 -12.32 -11.37 -3.26
N GLY A 206 -11.52 -10.32 -3.00
CA GLY A 206 -10.70 -10.22 -1.79
C GLY A 206 -11.47 -9.50 -0.70
N VAL A 207 -11.50 -10.05 0.52
CA VAL A 207 -12.07 -9.41 1.70
C VAL A 207 -10.95 -9.15 2.70
N ALA A 208 -10.68 -7.88 2.99
CA ALA A 208 -9.72 -7.46 4.00
C ALA A 208 -10.44 -6.75 5.15
N LEU A 209 -10.15 -7.16 6.37
CA LEU A 209 -10.72 -6.60 7.59
C LEU A 209 -9.62 -5.87 8.36
N LEU A 210 -9.87 -4.60 8.71
CA LEU A 210 -8.96 -3.79 9.51
C LEU A 210 -9.62 -3.49 10.86
N TRP A 211 -8.88 -3.66 11.95
CA TRP A 211 -9.43 -3.39 13.28
C TRP A 211 -8.39 -2.80 14.23
N SER A 212 -8.88 -2.30 15.36
CA SER A 212 -8.08 -1.79 16.47
C SER A 212 -8.29 -2.63 17.73
N GLY A 213 -7.24 -2.80 18.53
CA GLY A 213 -7.33 -3.47 19.82
C GLY A 213 -6.71 -4.86 19.83
N GLU A 214 -7.41 -5.81 20.46
CA GLU A 214 -6.91 -7.17 20.69
C GLU A 214 -6.93 -8.04 19.43
N SER A 215 -6.28 -9.19 19.50
CA SER A 215 -6.29 -10.18 18.42
C SER A 215 -7.71 -10.69 18.17
N ALA A 216 -8.13 -10.75 16.92
CA ALA A 216 -9.43 -11.24 16.51
C ALA A 216 -9.30 -12.19 15.31
N ARG A 217 -10.22 -13.15 15.20
CA ARG A 217 -10.30 -14.06 14.06
C ARG A 217 -11.06 -13.42 12.90
N PHE A 218 -10.79 -13.86 11.69
CA PHE A 218 -11.44 -13.34 10.48
C PHE A 218 -12.98 -13.45 10.58
N GLU A 219 -13.49 -14.60 11.02
CA GLU A 219 -14.91 -14.88 11.16
C GLU A 219 -15.59 -13.92 12.13
N GLN A 220 -15.02 -13.74 13.31
CA GLN A 220 -15.52 -12.82 14.35
C GLN A 220 -15.60 -11.37 13.88
N LEU A 221 -14.63 -10.95 13.07
CA LEU A 221 -14.63 -9.62 12.48
C LEU A 221 -15.68 -9.49 11.36
N LEU A 222 -15.85 -10.53 10.55
CA LEU A 222 -16.81 -10.54 9.43
C LEU A 222 -18.26 -10.53 9.94
N GLU A 223 -18.57 -11.19 11.06
CA GLU A 223 -19.89 -11.18 11.72
C GLU A 223 -20.36 -9.76 12.10
N ARG A 224 -19.42 -8.80 12.22
CA ARG A 224 -19.77 -7.38 12.45
C ARG A 224 -20.42 -6.72 11.24
N PHE A 225 -20.50 -7.40 10.10
CA PHE A 225 -21.06 -6.93 8.83
C PHE A 225 -22.13 -7.91 8.33
N PRO A 226 -23.36 -7.94 8.91
CA PRO A 226 -24.36 -8.98 8.63
C PRO A 226 -24.72 -9.12 7.14
N ARG A 227 -24.86 -8.01 6.41
CA ARG A 227 -25.16 -8.03 4.96
C ARG A 227 -24.01 -8.62 4.15
N LEU A 228 -22.78 -8.27 4.48
CA LEU A 228 -21.59 -8.82 3.80
C LEU A 228 -21.42 -10.30 4.15
N TYR A 229 -21.63 -10.66 5.43
CA TYR A 229 -21.60 -12.04 5.91
C TYR A 229 -22.60 -12.93 5.13
N GLN A 230 -23.86 -12.48 5.00
CA GLN A 230 -24.89 -13.19 4.22
C GLN A 230 -24.50 -13.31 2.75
N ARG A 231 -23.92 -12.26 2.14
CA ARG A 231 -23.51 -12.28 0.73
C ARG A 231 -22.37 -13.27 0.46
N LEU A 232 -21.51 -13.49 1.43
CA LEU A 232 -20.42 -14.45 1.35
C LEU A 232 -20.83 -15.86 1.83
N ALA A 233 -22.06 -16.02 2.34
CA ALA A 233 -22.54 -17.31 2.79
C ALA A 233 -22.59 -18.31 1.62
N GLY A 234 -21.94 -19.47 1.83
CA GLY A 234 -21.82 -20.50 0.79
C GLY A 234 -20.67 -20.31 -0.22
N ALA A 235 -20.00 -19.16 -0.22
CA ALA A 235 -18.82 -18.97 -1.06
C ALA A 235 -17.59 -19.67 -0.48
N SER A 236 -16.90 -20.45 -1.31
CA SER A 236 -15.68 -21.16 -0.92
C SER A 236 -14.51 -20.19 -0.74
N SER A 237 -13.67 -20.44 0.26
CA SER A 237 -12.41 -19.70 0.42
C SER A 237 -11.37 -20.18 -0.60
N THR A 238 -10.81 -19.27 -1.40
CA THR A 238 -9.77 -19.58 -2.41
C THR A 238 -8.37 -19.34 -1.91
N SER A 239 -8.20 -18.85 -0.68
CA SER A 239 -6.89 -18.61 -0.11
C SER A 239 -6.86 -18.80 1.41
N GLN A 240 -5.64 -19.04 1.92
CA GLN A 240 -5.40 -18.97 3.35
C GLN A 240 -5.58 -17.53 3.87
N THR A 241 -6.05 -17.41 5.11
CA THR A 241 -6.09 -16.15 5.83
C THR A 241 -4.67 -15.62 6.07
N ARG A 242 -4.43 -14.37 5.72
CA ARG A 242 -3.15 -13.67 5.95
C ARG A 242 -3.37 -12.43 6.79
N GLY A 243 -2.55 -12.28 7.83
CA GLY A 243 -2.57 -11.13 8.74
C GLY A 243 -1.38 -10.20 8.56
N ALA A 244 -1.55 -8.93 8.93
CA ALA A 244 -0.50 -7.92 9.02
C ALA A 244 -0.78 -6.97 10.20
N GLY A 245 0.29 -6.42 10.77
CA GLY A 245 0.21 -5.44 11.86
C GLY A 245 1.26 -5.67 12.94
N PRO A 246 1.37 -4.78 13.93
CA PRO A 246 0.68 -3.49 13.96
C PRO A 246 1.18 -2.55 12.86
N PHE A 247 0.26 -1.77 12.24
CA PHE A 247 0.57 -1.01 11.02
C PHE A 247 1.52 0.14 11.25
N ARG A 248 1.29 0.96 12.24
CA ARG A 248 2.01 2.24 12.40
C ARG A 248 3.49 2.06 12.64
N GLN A 249 4.30 2.40 11.63
CA GLN A 249 5.75 2.39 11.66
C GLN A 249 6.28 3.81 11.44
N ARG A 250 7.27 4.22 12.23
CA ARG A 250 7.87 5.56 12.17
C ARG A 250 9.37 5.47 12.03
N VAL A 251 9.94 6.38 11.27
CA VAL A 251 11.39 6.51 11.09
C VAL A 251 11.85 7.94 11.36
N SER A 252 13.11 8.10 11.74
CA SER A 252 13.74 9.41 11.88
C SER A 252 14.03 10.03 10.52
N THR A 253 14.70 9.28 9.67
CA THR A 253 14.98 9.58 8.26
C THR A 253 14.87 8.29 7.46
N ARG A 254 14.94 8.34 6.12
CA ARG A 254 14.82 7.17 5.24
C ARG A 254 16.17 6.64 4.77
N PHE A 255 17.25 7.17 5.31
CA PHE A 255 18.59 6.70 4.97
C PHE A 255 19.59 6.93 6.13
N ARG A 256 20.65 6.14 6.12
CA ARG A 256 21.86 6.33 6.95
C ARG A 256 23.06 5.85 6.15
N GLY A 257 24.01 6.76 5.87
CA GLY A 257 25.13 6.44 4.97
C GLY A 257 24.61 5.95 3.61
N PRO A 258 25.13 4.83 3.09
CA PRO A 258 24.69 4.25 1.81
C PRO A 258 23.44 3.38 1.93
N VAL A 259 22.82 3.26 3.11
CA VAL A 259 21.63 2.44 3.35
C VAL A 259 20.38 3.30 3.29
N ALA A 260 19.43 2.96 2.40
CA ALA A 260 18.13 3.62 2.27
C ALA A 260 16.97 2.66 2.53
N LEU A 261 15.80 3.20 2.90
CA LEU A 261 14.56 2.45 3.14
C LEU A 261 13.49 2.85 2.12
N VAL A 262 12.67 1.89 1.67
CA VAL A 262 11.57 2.12 0.71
C VAL A 262 10.31 1.34 1.12
N GLY A 263 9.14 1.81 0.68
CA GLY A 263 7.86 1.20 1.02
C GLY A 263 7.57 1.22 2.52
N ASP A 264 6.94 0.17 3.06
CA ASP A 264 6.58 0.09 4.48
C ASP A 264 7.81 0.13 5.42
N ALA A 265 8.98 -0.24 4.94
CA ALA A 265 10.22 -0.12 5.69
C ALA A 265 10.59 1.35 5.95
N ALA A 266 10.28 2.25 5.02
CA ALA A 266 10.52 3.70 5.12
C ALA A 266 9.50 4.44 6.00
N GLY A 267 8.47 3.75 6.47
CA GLY A 267 7.39 4.26 7.32
C GLY A 267 6.02 3.91 6.77
N TYR A 268 5.08 3.68 7.66
CA TYR A 268 3.71 3.32 7.33
C TYR A 268 2.75 3.85 8.38
N MET A 269 1.60 4.37 7.99
CA MET A 269 0.61 4.87 8.92
C MET A 269 -0.51 3.86 9.15
N ASP A 270 -1.25 3.54 8.09
CA ASP A 270 -2.39 2.64 8.14
C ASP A 270 -2.77 2.17 6.72
N ALA A 271 -3.54 1.07 6.63
CA ALA A 271 -4.03 0.54 5.36
C ALA A 271 -5.32 1.22 4.88
N LEU A 272 -5.93 2.07 5.69
CA LEU A 272 -7.29 2.62 5.55
C LEU A 272 -7.57 3.26 4.19
N THR A 273 -6.61 3.97 3.61
CA THR A 273 -6.78 4.69 2.32
C THR A 273 -6.43 3.85 1.08
N GLY A 274 -5.90 2.64 1.24
CA GLY A 274 -5.49 1.80 0.12
C GLY A 274 -4.28 2.28 -0.70
N GLU A 275 -3.61 3.37 -0.29
CA GLU A 275 -2.52 4.01 -1.06
C GLU A 275 -1.13 3.36 -0.89
N GLY A 276 -0.99 2.32 -0.07
CA GLY A 276 0.31 1.73 0.28
C GLY A 276 1.15 1.29 -0.93
N LEU A 277 0.53 0.69 -1.95
CA LEU A 277 1.21 0.26 -3.18
C LEU A 277 1.65 1.46 -4.03
N SER A 278 0.76 2.43 -4.26
CA SER A 278 1.07 3.66 -5.00
C SER A 278 2.25 4.42 -4.37
N LEU A 279 2.24 4.56 -3.05
CA LEU A 279 3.32 5.21 -2.30
C LEU A 279 4.63 4.42 -2.35
N SER A 280 4.56 3.09 -2.33
CA SER A 280 5.73 2.24 -2.50
C SER A 280 6.40 2.47 -3.86
N PHE A 281 5.63 2.54 -4.93
CA PHE A 281 6.14 2.80 -6.28
C PHE A 281 6.70 4.22 -6.44
N LEU A 282 5.99 5.21 -5.91
CA LEU A 282 6.45 6.61 -5.91
C LEU A 282 7.75 6.80 -5.14
N SER A 283 7.84 6.19 -3.95
CA SER A 283 9.04 6.26 -3.12
C SER A 283 10.22 5.53 -3.76
N ALA A 284 9.97 4.39 -4.44
CA ALA A 284 10.99 3.69 -5.21
C ALA A 284 11.54 4.56 -6.36
N ARG A 285 10.66 5.20 -7.14
CA ARG A 285 11.07 6.13 -8.20
C ARG A 285 11.87 7.32 -7.67
N ALA A 286 11.42 7.91 -6.56
CA ALA A 286 12.13 9.04 -5.93
C ALA A 286 13.50 8.61 -5.38
N LEU A 287 13.59 7.41 -4.79
CA LEU A 287 14.84 6.85 -4.31
C LEU A 287 15.83 6.65 -5.45
N VAL A 288 15.41 6.02 -6.55
CA VAL A 288 16.30 5.78 -7.69
C VAL A 288 16.83 7.08 -8.27
N ARG A 289 16.00 8.12 -8.43
CA ARG A 289 16.45 9.44 -8.85
C ARG A 289 17.53 10.01 -7.92
N ALA A 290 17.37 9.85 -6.63
CA ALA A 290 18.37 10.32 -5.65
C ALA A 290 19.67 9.49 -5.71
N LEU A 291 19.57 8.19 -5.98
CA LEU A 291 20.74 7.31 -6.12
C LEU A 291 21.55 7.64 -7.38
N THR A 292 20.91 7.97 -8.51
CA THR A 292 21.60 8.36 -9.72
C THR A 292 22.44 9.64 -9.56
N VAL A 293 21.96 10.58 -8.73
CA VAL A 293 22.71 11.81 -8.41
C VAL A 293 23.49 11.73 -7.10
N LYS A 294 23.51 10.55 -6.45
CA LYS A 294 24.19 10.26 -5.17
C LYS A 294 23.82 11.21 -4.04
N ASP A 295 22.55 11.68 -3.98
CA ASP A 295 22.04 12.59 -2.94
C ASP A 295 20.78 12.03 -2.25
N LEU A 296 20.98 11.19 -1.24
CA LEU A 296 19.90 10.61 -0.43
C LEU A 296 19.17 11.63 0.47
N LYS A 297 19.73 12.83 0.70
CA LYS A 297 19.01 13.92 1.39
C LYS A 297 17.83 14.40 0.54
N THR A 298 18.00 14.47 -0.77
CA THR A 298 16.92 14.76 -1.72
C THR A 298 15.82 13.71 -1.64
N TYR A 299 16.15 12.43 -1.55
CA TYR A 299 15.17 11.37 -1.34
C TYR A 299 14.31 11.57 -0.08
N ASP A 300 14.92 11.82 1.08
CA ASP A 300 14.16 12.00 2.33
C ASP A 300 13.21 13.21 2.27
N ARG A 301 13.64 14.29 1.63
CA ARG A 301 12.81 15.48 1.39
C ARG A 301 11.63 15.17 0.45
N ASP A 302 11.90 14.51 -0.67
CA ASP A 302 10.88 14.16 -1.65
C ASP A 302 9.88 13.14 -1.08
N TYR A 303 10.35 12.13 -0.34
CA TYR A 303 9.47 11.19 0.36
C TYR A 303 8.47 11.93 1.30
N ARG A 304 8.95 12.87 2.11
CA ARG A 304 8.09 13.65 3.02
C ARG A 304 7.03 14.43 2.25
N ARG A 305 7.40 14.99 1.09
CA ARG A 305 6.47 15.73 0.23
C ARG A 305 5.43 14.80 -0.40
N LEU A 306 5.85 13.67 -0.95
CA LEU A 306 4.99 12.65 -1.57
C LEU A 306 3.97 12.08 -0.59
N CYS A 307 4.39 11.77 0.63
CA CYS A 307 3.55 11.14 1.64
C CYS A 307 2.72 12.12 2.47
N ARG A 308 2.90 13.44 2.30
CA ARG A 308 2.22 14.45 3.13
C ARG A 308 0.70 14.33 3.06
N THR A 309 0.14 14.27 1.86
CA THR A 309 -1.30 14.11 1.65
C THR A 309 -1.80 12.82 2.27
N TYR A 310 -1.14 11.70 2.03
CA TYR A 310 -1.47 10.41 2.62
C TYR A 310 -1.51 10.46 4.15
N TYR A 311 -0.48 11.01 4.81
CA TYR A 311 -0.47 11.09 6.27
C TYR A 311 -1.60 11.96 6.80
N TRP A 312 -1.93 13.04 6.10
CA TRP A 312 -3.01 13.94 6.49
C TRP A 312 -4.38 13.30 6.29
N THR A 313 -4.68 12.77 5.09
CA THR A 313 -5.97 12.13 4.76
C THR A 313 -6.22 10.89 5.62
N THR A 314 -5.23 10.02 5.75
CA THR A 314 -5.33 8.83 6.61
C THR A 314 -5.54 9.22 8.08
N GLY A 315 -4.84 10.26 8.56
CA GLY A 315 -5.01 10.76 9.93
C GLY A 315 -6.42 11.28 10.18
N LEU A 316 -6.99 12.03 9.25
CA LEU A 316 -8.36 12.54 9.32
C LEU A 316 -9.37 11.39 9.30
N LEU A 317 -9.26 10.47 8.33
CA LEU A 317 -10.17 9.33 8.21
C LEU A 317 -10.13 8.43 9.45
N LEU A 318 -8.97 8.20 10.06
CA LEU A 318 -8.86 7.48 11.32
C LEU A 318 -9.60 8.17 12.47
N GLN A 319 -9.67 9.52 12.49
CA GLN A 319 -10.44 10.26 13.48
C GLN A 319 -11.95 10.14 13.23
N VAL A 320 -12.38 10.15 11.97
CA VAL A 320 -13.78 9.94 11.57
C VAL A 320 -14.21 8.51 11.90
N ALA A 321 -13.43 7.51 11.49
CA ALA A 321 -13.71 6.09 11.71
C ALA A 321 -13.95 5.72 13.18
N ARG A 322 -13.25 6.40 14.11
CA ARG A 322 -13.38 6.19 15.56
C ARG A 322 -14.62 6.80 16.20
N ARG A 323 -15.39 7.60 15.48
CA ARG A 323 -16.56 8.31 15.98
C ARG A 323 -17.78 7.90 15.16
N PRO A 324 -18.57 6.90 15.60
CA PRO A 324 -19.64 6.31 14.78
C PRO A 324 -20.65 7.35 14.28
N ARG A 325 -21.08 8.30 15.12
CA ARG A 325 -22.01 9.37 14.71
C ARG A 325 -21.41 10.29 13.64
N VAL A 326 -20.16 10.74 13.84
CA VAL A 326 -19.47 11.61 12.86
C VAL A 326 -19.21 10.83 11.55
N ARG A 327 -18.86 9.57 11.62
CA ARG A 327 -18.67 8.69 10.45
C ARG A 327 -19.95 8.62 9.63
N ARG A 328 -21.09 8.32 10.29
CA ARG A 328 -22.39 8.25 9.64
C ARG A 328 -22.77 9.58 9.01
N ASP A 329 -22.68 10.69 9.74
CA ASP A 329 -22.95 12.05 9.24
C ASP A 329 -22.10 12.38 7.99
N VAL A 330 -20.80 11.98 7.99
CA VAL A 330 -19.91 12.18 6.84
C VAL A 330 -20.38 11.32 5.65
N ILE A 331 -20.68 10.05 5.85
CA ILE A 331 -21.10 9.16 4.75
C ILE A 331 -22.45 9.59 4.18
N GLU A 332 -23.40 10.02 5.03
CA GLU A 332 -24.68 10.58 4.57
C GLU A 332 -24.49 11.88 3.76
N THR A 333 -23.55 12.73 4.16
CA THR A 333 -23.20 13.93 3.40
C THR A 333 -22.64 13.57 2.02
N LEU A 334 -21.74 12.60 1.97
CA LEU A 334 -21.15 12.13 0.71
C LEU A 334 -22.17 11.42 -0.18
N ALA A 335 -23.16 10.73 0.40
CA ALA A 335 -24.26 10.09 -0.33
C ALA A 335 -25.18 11.13 -0.99
N LYS A 336 -25.41 12.28 -0.32
CA LYS A 336 -26.22 13.39 -0.83
C LYS A 336 -25.48 14.22 -1.89
N ASP A 337 -24.15 14.27 -1.83
CA ASP A 337 -23.31 15.01 -2.79
C ASP A 337 -22.15 14.11 -3.30
N PRO A 338 -22.39 13.30 -4.34
CA PRO A 338 -21.34 12.49 -4.95
C PRO A 338 -20.17 13.29 -5.50
N SER A 339 -20.40 14.55 -5.95
CA SER A 339 -19.33 15.39 -6.51
C SER A 339 -18.30 15.79 -5.44
N LEU A 340 -18.77 15.95 -4.19
CA LEU A 340 -17.90 16.17 -3.04
C LEU A 340 -17.02 14.93 -2.78
N PHE A 341 -17.62 13.72 -2.87
CA PHE A 341 -16.86 12.50 -2.68
C PHE A 341 -15.82 12.30 -3.78
N ASP A 342 -16.18 12.52 -5.06
CA ASP A 342 -15.25 12.47 -6.21
C ASP A 342 -14.06 13.42 -6.00
N SER A 343 -14.33 14.63 -5.52
CA SER A 343 -13.29 15.63 -5.24
C SER A 343 -12.36 15.22 -4.11
N LEU A 344 -12.91 14.67 -3.03
CA LEU A 344 -12.11 14.12 -1.92
C LEU A 344 -11.26 12.92 -2.37
N LEU A 345 -11.83 12.06 -3.20
CA LEU A 345 -11.14 10.90 -3.75
C LEU A 345 -9.99 11.31 -4.67
N ALA A 346 -10.21 12.31 -5.54
CA ALA A 346 -9.17 12.86 -6.42
C ALA A 346 -8.00 13.47 -5.62
N ILE A 347 -8.26 14.03 -4.43
CA ILE A 347 -7.20 14.51 -3.53
C ILE A 347 -6.49 13.34 -2.85
N ALA A 348 -7.24 12.36 -2.35
CA ALA A 348 -6.68 11.20 -1.68
C ALA A 348 -5.77 10.39 -2.61
N THR A 349 -6.16 10.20 -3.87
CA THR A 349 -5.36 9.52 -4.90
C THR A 349 -4.23 10.39 -5.49
N GLY A 350 -4.17 11.67 -5.09
CA GLY A 350 -3.16 12.61 -5.57
C GLY A 350 -3.34 13.09 -7.01
N GLU A 351 -4.55 12.97 -7.56
CA GLU A 351 -4.94 13.55 -8.86
C GLU A 351 -5.10 15.07 -8.75
N LYS A 352 -5.61 15.53 -7.61
CA LYS A 352 -5.70 16.96 -7.28
C LYS A 352 -4.81 17.28 -6.06
N PRO A 353 -4.20 18.47 -5.99
CA PRO A 353 -3.47 18.88 -4.81
C PRO A 353 -4.44 19.19 -3.64
N LEU A 354 -4.00 18.98 -2.41
CA LEU A 354 -4.83 19.25 -1.22
C LEU A 354 -5.42 20.67 -1.19
N ARG A 355 -4.69 21.67 -1.70
CA ARG A 355 -5.15 23.06 -1.81
C ARG A 355 -6.37 23.23 -2.74
N SER A 356 -6.65 22.29 -3.63
CA SER A 356 -7.81 22.36 -4.52
C SER A 356 -9.13 22.10 -3.79
N PHE A 357 -9.10 21.56 -2.57
CA PHE A 357 -10.29 21.46 -1.72
C PHE A 357 -10.79 22.83 -1.26
N GLY A 358 -9.85 23.78 -1.08
CA GLY A 358 -10.15 25.19 -0.79
C GLY A 358 -11.08 25.42 0.40
N PHE A 359 -11.49 26.68 0.57
CA PHE A 359 -12.53 27.04 1.56
C PHE A 359 -13.89 26.48 1.16
N GLN A 360 -14.22 26.44 -0.15
CA GLN A 360 -15.50 25.95 -0.65
C GLN A 360 -15.73 24.48 -0.25
N GLY A 361 -14.78 23.58 -0.48
CA GLY A 361 -14.91 22.19 -0.10
C GLY A 361 -15.03 21.97 1.42
N ILE A 362 -14.39 22.83 2.22
CA ILE A 362 -14.57 22.83 3.68
C ILE A 362 -15.98 23.28 4.05
N PHE A 363 -16.50 24.36 3.41
CA PHE A 363 -17.85 24.84 3.62
C PHE A 363 -18.89 23.82 3.19
N ASP A 364 -18.70 23.15 2.05
CA ASP A 364 -19.61 22.13 1.53
C ASP A 364 -19.68 20.94 2.49
N LEU A 365 -18.53 20.48 3.00
CA LEU A 365 -18.48 19.41 4.00
C LEU A 365 -19.15 19.81 5.31
N LEU A 366 -18.84 21.00 5.85
CA LEU A 366 -19.42 21.50 7.10
C LEU A 366 -20.91 21.83 6.94
N GLY A 367 -21.32 22.40 5.80
CA GLY A 367 -22.71 22.68 5.48
C GLY A 367 -23.52 21.40 5.30
N GLY A 368 -22.96 20.38 4.68
CA GLY A 368 -23.56 19.05 4.58
C GLY A 368 -23.75 18.40 5.96
N LEU A 369 -22.73 18.44 6.81
CA LEU A 369 -22.80 17.93 8.18
C LEU A 369 -23.85 18.67 9.03
N ALA A 370 -24.03 19.99 8.83
CA ALA A 370 -25.07 20.76 9.51
C ALA A 370 -26.48 20.35 9.05
N LYS A 371 -26.69 20.10 7.75
CA LYS A 371 -27.99 19.65 7.18
C LYS A 371 -28.36 18.22 7.56
N VAL A 372 -27.41 17.37 7.88
CA VAL A 372 -27.65 15.99 8.37
C VAL A 372 -28.14 16.00 9.81
N ARG A 373 -27.75 17.02 10.59
CA ARG A 373 -28.12 17.16 12.01
C ARG A 373 -29.40 17.96 12.25
N SER A 374 -29.92 18.66 11.25
CA SER A 374 -31.21 19.35 11.27
C SER A 374 -32.35 18.45 10.80
#